data_ea40b7eca554c25116c7af90d8322bf5
#
_entry.id   ea40b7eca554c25116c7af90d8322bf5
#
_cell.length_a   1.000
_cell.length_b   1.000
_cell.length_c   1.000
_cell.angle_alpha   90.00
_cell.angle_beta   90.00
_cell.angle_gamma   90.00
#
_symmetry.space_group_name_H-M   'P 1'
#
loop_
_entity.id
_entity.type
_entity.pdbx_description
1 polymer ?
#
loop_
_entity_poly.entity_id
_entity_poly.type
_entity_poly.pdbx_seq_one_letter_code
_entity_poly.pdbx_strand_id
1 'polypeptide(L)'
;MKKLFLIRFSVVAFFCLLCVLPALAANIKIKGAVKDKLSKEPLIGATIRLLGTQAGAVTDMEGNFELNSMGVLEGMYDIEIKYVGYKTEVRRKVRVENGKLVILNLELETDAQELAD
;
A
#
# COMPACT_ATOMS: atom_id res chain seq x y z
N MET A 1 -11.53 35.64 -43.29
CA MET A 1 -10.89 35.94 -42.00
C MET A 1 -11.68 35.43 -40.82
N LYS A 2 -13.01 35.54 -40.78
CA LYS A 2 -13.82 35.04 -39.68
C LYS A 2 -13.79 33.51 -39.53
N LYS A 3 -13.66 32.73 -40.59
CA LYS A 3 -13.57 31.26 -40.55
C LYS A 3 -12.28 30.75 -39.95
N LEU A 4 -11.17 31.41 -40.16
CA LEU A 4 -9.88 31.05 -39.57
C LEU A 4 -9.83 31.29 -38.06
N PHE A 5 -10.53 32.33 -37.59
CA PHE A 5 -10.63 32.64 -36.17
C PHE A 5 -11.45 31.56 -35.42
N LEU A 6 -12.56 31.09 -36.02
CA LEU A 6 -13.41 30.07 -35.47
C LEU A 6 -12.70 28.72 -35.41
N ILE A 7 -11.90 28.37 -36.40
CA ILE A 7 -11.12 27.11 -36.41
C ILE A 7 -10.04 27.14 -35.33
N ARG A 8 -9.35 28.27 -35.15
CA ARG A 8 -8.37 28.45 -34.08
C ARG A 8 -8.99 28.33 -32.68
N PHE A 9 -10.16 28.89 -32.49
CA PHE A 9 -10.88 28.84 -31.24
C PHE A 9 -11.34 27.40 -30.93
N SER A 10 -11.80 26.68 -31.94
CA SER A 10 -12.22 25.27 -31.80
C SER A 10 -11.05 24.35 -31.46
N VAL A 11 -9.87 24.55 -32.05
CA VAL A 11 -8.67 23.75 -31.75
C VAL A 11 -8.17 24.03 -30.35
N VAL A 12 -8.18 25.26 -29.89
CA VAL A 12 -7.79 25.59 -28.51
C VAL A 12 -8.77 25.03 -27.51
N ALA A 13 -10.07 25.09 -27.76
CA ALA A 13 -11.10 24.51 -26.91
C ALA A 13 -10.99 22.99 -26.85
N PHE A 14 -10.66 22.32 -27.94
CA PHE A 14 -10.45 20.87 -28.00
C PHE A 14 -9.19 20.48 -27.24
N PHE A 15 -8.13 21.27 -27.35
CA PHE A 15 -6.89 21.03 -26.60
C PHE A 15 -7.08 21.24 -25.09
N CYS A 16 -7.86 22.24 -24.68
CA CYS A 16 -8.20 22.46 -23.28
C CYS A 16 -9.07 21.33 -22.70
N LEU A 17 -9.93 20.72 -23.51
CA LEU A 17 -10.76 19.60 -23.08
C LEU A 17 -9.94 18.33 -22.81
N LEU A 18 -8.84 18.15 -23.52
CA LEU A 18 -7.90 17.04 -23.30
C LEU A 18 -7.08 17.20 -22.01
N CYS A 19 -6.91 18.42 -21.52
CA CYS A 19 -6.17 18.70 -20.29
C CYS A 19 -6.98 18.45 -18.99
N VAL A 20 -8.27 18.17 -19.11
CA VAL A 20 -9.19 18.01 -17.97
C VAL A 20 -9.45 16.53 -17.64
N LEU A 21 -8.71 15.60 -18.26
CA LEU A 21 -8.79 14.21 -17.83
C LEU A 21 -8.23 14.11 -16.40
N PRO A 22 -9.06 13.71 -15.41
CA PRO A 22 -8.53 13.50 -14.07
C PRO A 22 -7.44 12.42 -14.16
N ALA A 23 -6.25 12.78 -13.72
CA ALA A 23 -5.22 11.80 -13.51
C ALA A 23 -5.76 10.84 -12.45
N LEU A 24 -6.17 9.63 -12.85
CA LEU A 24 -6.53 8.58 -11.92
C LEU A 24 -5.24 8.22 -11.16
N ALA A 25 -5.07 8.83 -9.99
CA ALA A 25 -3.96 8.49 -9.12
C ALA A 25 -4.12 7.04 -8.68
N ALA A 26 -3.11 6.20 -8.92
CA ALA A 26 -3.09 4.85 -8.41
C ALA A 26 -3.11 4.91 -6.88
N ASN A 27 -4.13 4.34 -6.26
CA ASN A 27 -4.30 4.30 -4.82
C ASN A 27 -4.55 2.87 -4.39
N ILE A 28 -3.55 2.27 -3.76
CA ILE A 28 -3.66 0.94 -3.18
C ILE A 28 -3.97 1.07 -1.70
N LYS A 29 -4.74 0.12 -1.17
CA LYS A 29 -5.12 0.08 0.22
C LYS A 29 -4.98 -1.34 0.77
N ILE A 30 -4.17 -1.48 1.82
CA ILE A 30 -3.95 -2.74 2.51
C ILE A 30 -4.24 -2.52 3.98
N LYS A 31 -5.13 -3.33 4.54
CA LYS A 31 -5.48 -3.30 5.96
C LYS A 31 -5.25 -4.66 6.57
N GLY A 32 -5.05 -4.68 7.86
CA GLY A 32 -4.95 -5.94 8.58
C GLY A 32 -4.55 -5.77 10.03
N ALA A 33 -4.18 -6.89 10.62
CA ALA A 33 -3.74 -6.95 12.00
C ALA A 33 -2.51 -7.85 12.11
N VAL A 34 -1.65 -7.55 13.08
CA VAL A 34 -0.49 -8.36 13.40
C VAL A 34 -0.60 -8.82 14.84
N LYS A 35 -0.50 -10.12 15.05
CA LYS A 35 -0.65 -10.77 16.36
C LYS A 35 0.49 -11.74 16.62
N ASP A 36 0.71 -12.04 17.90
CA ASP A 36 1.56 -13.16 18.30
C ASP A 36 0.87 -14.49 17.92
N LYS A 37 1.62 -15.38 17.30
CA LYS A 37 1.08 -16.65 16.81
C LYS A 37 0.56 -17.54 17.94
N LEU A 38 1.21 -17.54 19.09
CA LEU A 38 0.86 -18.41 20.21
C LEU A 38 -0.15 -17.77 21.16
N SER A 39 0.12 -16.56 21.61
CA SER A 39 -0.74 -15.87 22.58
C SER A 39 -1.95 -15.21 21.96
N LYS A 40 -1.92 -14.95 20.64
CA LYS A 40 -2.93 -14.17 19.91
C LYS A 40 -3.05 -12.73 20.36
N GLU A 41 -2.08 -12.25 21.11
CA GLU A 41 -2.05 -10.84 21.54
C GLU A 41 -1.65 -9.93 20.39
N PRO A 42 -2.25 -8.73 20.30
CA PRO A 42 -1.87 -7.78 19.26
C PRO A 42 -0.44 -7.28 19.46
N LEU A 43 0.30 -7.13 18.37
CA LEU A 43 1.65 -6.57 18.38
C LEU A 43 1.60 -5.10 18.01
N ILE A 44 1.97 -4.26 18.95
CA ILE A 44 1.94 -2.80 18.84
C ILE A 44 3.29 -2.31 18.33
N GLY A 45 3.29 -1.54 17.25
CA GLY A 45 4.52 -0.99 16.69
C GLY A 45 5.24 -1.90 15.71
N ALA A 46 4.59 -2.96 15.24
CA ALA A 46 5.12 -3.79 14.16
C ALA A 46 5.18 -2.99 12.87
N THR A 47 6.23 -3.18 12.08
CA THR A 47 6.45 -2.46 10.84
C THR A 47 6.05 -3.33 9.65
N ILE A 48 5.24 -2.79 8.76
CA ILE A 48 4.82 -3.43 7.53
C ILE A 48 5.39 -2.63 6.35
N ARG A 49 6.09 -3.30 5.44
CA ARG A 49 6.68 -2.64 4.28
C ARG A 49 6.30 -3.37 3.01
N LEU A 50 5.91 -2.60 2.00
CA LEU A 50 5.71 -3.10 0.64
C LEU A 50 7.06 -3.06 -0.08
N LEU A 51 7.70 -4.23 -0.24
CA LEU A 51 9.05 -4.31 -0.79
C LEU A 51 9.10 -3.83 -2.24
N GLY A 52 10.16 -3.14 -2.59
CA GLY A 52 10.31 -2.51 -3.89
C GLY A 52 9.67 -1.12 -3.99
N THR A 53 9.02 -0.67 -2.93
CA THR A 53 8.43 0.66 -2.83
C THR A 53 8.85 1.33 -1.52
N GLN A 54 8.47 2.59 -1.35
CA GLN A 54 8.66 3.28 -0.06
C GLN A 54 7.42 3.22 0.82
N ALA A 55 6.39 2.50 0.39
CA ALA A 55 5.14 2.38 1.13
C ALA A 55 5.31 1.49 2.35
N GLY A 56 4.79 1.93 3.48
CA GLY A 56 4.85 1.18 4.73
C GLY A 56 3.82 1.68 5.73
N ALA A 57 3.66 0.91 6.79
CA ALA A 57 2.76 1.22 7.89
C ALA A 57 3.30 0.64 9.19
N VAL A 58 2.74 1.10 10.30
CA VAL A 58 3.06 0.61 11.64
C VAL A 58 1.76 0.26 12.34
N THR A 59 1.75 -0.83 13.08
CA THR A 59 0.54 -1.24 13.82
C THR A 59 0.24 -0.29 14.97
N ASP A 60 -1.05 -0.09 15.23
CA ASP A 60 -1.56 0.74 16.31
C ASP A 60 -1.66 -0.02 17.63
N MET A 61 -2.32 0.57 18.62
CA MET A 61 -2.47 -0.01 19.95
C MET A 61 -3.32 -1.29 19.98
N GLU A 62 -4.09 -1.53 18.94
CA GLU A 62 -4.89 -2.74 18.77
C GLU A 62 -4.22 -3.76 17.85
N GLY A 63 -3.02 -3.48 17.38
CA GLY A 63 -2.29 -4.32 16.44
C GLY A 63 -2.77 -4.21 15.00
N ASN A 64 -3.62 -3.26 14.72
CA ASN A 64 -4.15 -3.01 13.37
C ASN A 64 -3.23 -2.09 12.57
N PHE A 65 -3.19 -2.28 11.26
CA PHE A 65 -2.45 -1.40 10.37
C PHE A 65 -3.28 -1.05 9.15
N GLU A 66 -2.97 0.09 8.58
CA GLU A 66 -3.54 0.53 7.31
C GLU A 66 -2.42 1.12 6.46
N LEU A 67 -2.19 0.51 5.31
CA LEU A 67 -1.22 0.98 4.35
C LEU A 67 -1.96 1.58 3.17
N ASN A 68 -1.86 2.88 3.03
CA ASN A 68 -2.38 3.62 1.89
C ASN A 68 -1.22 4.20 1.12
N SER A 69 -1.15 3.95 -0.16
CA SER A 69 -0.10 4.53 -0.97
C SER A 69 -0.63 4.98 -2.32
N MET A 70 -0.34 6.23 -2.62
CA MET A 70 -0.58 6.81 -3.94
C MET A 70 0.67 6.62 -4.79
N GLY A 71 0.47 6.35 -6.07
CA GLY A 71 1.58 6.23 -7.01
C GLY A 71 2.25 4.87 -7.08
N VAL A 72 1.81 3.89 -6.29
CA VAL A 72 2.26 2.52 -6.42
C VAL A 72 1.48 1.86 -7.55
N LEU A 73 2.20 1.26 -8.49
CA LEU A 73 1.58 0.59 -9.63
C LEU A 73 0.93 -0.71 -9.20
N GLU A 74 -0.14 -1.08 -9.90
CA GLU A 74 -0.75 -2.39 -9.73
C GLU A 74 0.25 -3.50 -10.03
N GLY A 75 0.18 -4.58 -9.29
CA GLY A 75 1.06 -5.71 -9.50
C GLY A 75 1.14 -6.62 -8.30
N MET A 76 2.12 -7.51 -8.33
CA MET A 76 2.42 -8.41 -7.24
C MET A 76 3.62 -7.90 -6.46
N TYR A 77 3.47 -7.85 -5.14
CA TYR A 77 4.50 -7.37 -4.26
C TYR A 77 4.70 -8.33 -3.10
N ASP A 78 5.91 -8.34 -2.56
CA ASP A 78 6.20 -9.01 -1.31
C ASP A 78 6.03 -8.00 -0.18
N ILE A 79 5.41 -8.44 0.91
CA ILE A 79 5.16 -7.60 2.08
C ILE A 79 5.97 -8.16 3.23
N GLU A 80 6.80 -7.31 3.81
CA GLU A 80 7.66 -7.66 4.93
C GLU A 80 7.10 -7.09 6.21
N ILE A 81 7.01 -7.95 7.24
CA ILE A 81 6.53 -7.57 8.56
C ILE A 81 7.65 -7.84 9.57
N LYS A 82 8.04 -6.80 10.31
CA LYS A 82 9.09 -6.87 11.32
C LYS A 82 8.61 -6.37 12.66
N TYR A 83 9.05 -7.07 13.70
CA TYR A 83 8.85 -6.65 15.08
C TYR A 83 10.01 -7.17 15.94
N VAL A 84 10.46 -6.37 16.90
CA VAL A 84 11.59 -6.71 17.76
C VAL A 84 11.28 -7.96 18.57
N GLY A 85 12.19 -8.95 18.55
CA GLY A 85 12.02 -10.20 19.24
C GLY A 85 11.23 -11.26 18.48
N TYR A 86 10.83 -10.96 17.24
CA TYR A 86 10.06 -11.87 16.39
C TYR A 86 10.79 -12.14 15.08
N LYS A 87 10.53 -13.31 14.53
CA LYS A 87 11.02 -13.63 13.18
C LYS A 87 10.35 -12.74 12.16
N THR A 88 11.13 -12.27 11.21
CA THR A 88 10.60 -11.50 10.09
C THR A 88 9.70 -12.38 9.23
N GLU A 89 8.48 -11.94 9.00
CA GLU A 89 7.54 -12.61 8.10
C GLU A 89 7.52 -11.88 6.76
N VAL A 90 7.52 -12.66 5.68
CA VAL A 90 7.38 -12.12 4.33
C VAL A 90 6.21 -12.80 3.65
N ARG A 91 5.20 -12.03 3.30
CA ARG A 91 4.09 -12.51 2.47
C ARG A 91 4.45 -12.22 1.02
N ARG A 92 4.62 -13.29 0.26
CA ARG A 92 5.05 -13.20 -1.13
C ARG A 92 3.86 -13.14 -2.07
N LYS A 93 4.06 -12.46 -3.19
CA LYS A 93 3.11 -12.40 -4.33
C LYS A 93 1.73 -11.94 -3.89
N VAL A 94 1.68 -10.87 -3.10
CA VAL A 94 0.42 -10.22 -2.76
C VAL A 94 0.02 -9.33 -3.91
N ARG A 95 -1.15 -9.58 -4.46
CA ARG A 95 -1.65 -8.79 -5.58
C ARG A 95 -2.32 -7.53 -5.06
N VAL A 96 -1.84 -6.39 -5.52
CA VAL A 96 -2.44 -5.10 -5.22
C VAL A 96 -3.03 -4.51 -6.49
N GLU A 97 -4.27 -4.06 -6.38
CA GLU A 97 -5.00 -3.46 -7.49
C GLU A 97 -5.54 -2.10 -7.06
N ASN A 98 -5.59 -1.19 -8.02
CA ASN A 98 -6.08 0.15 -7.79
C ASN A 98 -7.57 0.12 -7.41
N GLY A 99 -7.91 0.79 -6.30
CA GLY A 99 -9.29 0.86 -5.82
C GLY A 99 -9.78 -0.38 -5.09
N LYS A 100 -8.95 -1.42 -4.95
CA LYS A 100 -9.34 -2.64 -4.22
C LYS A 100 -8.64 -2.70 -2.87
N LEU A 101 -9.39 -3.12 -1.86
CA LEU A 101 -8.89 -3.32 -0.52
C LEU A 101 -8.32 -4.74 -0.38
N VAL A 102 -7.08 -4.84 0.10
CA VAL A 102 -6.46 -6.11 0.47
C VAL A 102 -6.47 -6.22 1.98
N ILE A 103 -6.92 -7.35 2.51
CA ILE A 103 -6.94 -7.60 3.95
C ILE A 103 -5.94 -8.70 4.28
N LEU A 104 -4.99 -8.39 5.17
CA LEU A 104 -3.95 -9.31 5.61
C LEU A 104 -3.96 -9.41 7.13
N ASN A 105 -4.31 -10.58 7.63
CA ASN A 105 -4.18 -10.90 9.04
C ASN A 105 -2.94 -11.75 9.22
N LEU A 106 -2.00 -11.26 10.01
CA LEU A 106 -0.66 -11.80 10.12
C LEU A 106 -0.38 -12.24 11.54
N GLU A 107 0.31 -13.37 11.67
CA GLU A 107 0.78 -13.87 12.96
C GLU A 107 2.29 -14.03 12.91
N LEU A 108 2.99 -13.47 13.90
CA LEU A 108 4.44 -13.56 13.99
C LEU A 108 4.86 -14.56 15.05
N GLU A 109 5.94 -15.28 14.76
CA GLU A 109 6.58 -16.19 15.71
C GLU A 109 7.72 -15.48 16.43
N THR A 110 7.84 -15.74 17.72
CA THR A 110 8.99 -15.28 18.48
C THR A 110 10.28 -15.87 17.94
N ASP A 111 11.34 -15.07 17.95
CA ASP A 111 12.67 -15.55 17.58
C ASP A 111 13.29 -16.24 18.81
N ALA A 112 13.17 -17.56 18.85
CA ALA A 112 13.65 -18.37 19.97
C ALA A 112 15.16 -18.28 20.16
N GLN A 113 15.93 -17.91 19.13
CA GLN A 113 17.37 -17.75 19.24
C GLN A 113 17.78 -16.51 20.02
N GLU A 114 16.99 -15.44 19.95
CA GLU A 114 17.23 -14.25 20.77
C GLU A 114 16.92 -14.49 22.25
N LEU A 115 16.00 -15.40 22.54
CA LEU A 115 15.58 -15.72 23.91
C LEU A 115 16.45 -16.79 24.57
N ALA A 116 17.26 -17.51 23.81
CA ALA A 116 18.09 -18.60 24.32
C ALA A 116 19.42 -18.14 24.92
N ASP A 117 19.73 -16.87 24.81
CA ASP A 117 20.90 -16.25 25.39
C ASP A 117 20.55 -15.58 26.74
#